data_cfb45af1a4cc81aa5d8cb33e0985b284
#
_entry.id   cfb45af1a4cc81aa5d8cb33e0985b284
#
_cell.length_a   1.000
_cell.length_b   1.000
_cell.length_c   1.000
_cell.angle_alpha   90.00
_cell.angle_beta   90.00
_cell.angle_gamma   90.00
#
_symmetry.space_group_name_H-M   'P 1'
#
loop_
_entity.id
_entity.type
_entity.pdbx_description
1 polymer ?
#
loop_
_entity_poly.entity_id
_entity_poly.type
_entity_poly.pdbx_seq_one_letter_code
_entity_poly.pdbx_strand_id
1 'polypeptide(L)'
;MKRSVFAAIFATFLSAVMHAASAQAVPSYDLRDITVGMPIGDLPNEGYVNLTCAKDPDRKLSAWSAWRDCPADERSRHAVRFDFDPETSQDGTKVAGHPVLLTVLVDDKGTVTGLTIETDPKARLYIRKKAFLLGNQVKSRYGAEGWDCKELQPTAGEQPVGGVFLREVCNKTVPGRTLTVERELFRKPDQDIKSFVDQTLVRITKQTN
;
A
#
# COMPACT_ATOMS: atom_id res chain seq x y z
N MET A 1 -64.53 -42.67 34.85
CA MET A 1 -63.94 -42.03 33.62
C MET A 1 -62.85 -41.06 34.08
N LYS A 2 -61.58 -41.46 34.02
CA LYS A 2 -60.43 -40.61 34.38
C LYS A 2 -59.74 -40.18 33.09
N ARG A 3 -59.70 -38.86 32.79
CA ARG A 3 -58.97 -38.28 31.65
C ARG A 3 -57.56 -37.83 32.12
N SER A 4 -56.55 -38.49 31.61
CA SER A 4 -55.15 -38.08 31.80
C SER A 4 -54.78 -37.07 30.74
N VAL A 5 -54.29 -35.89 31.17
CA VAL A 5 -53.75 -34.86 30.33
C VAL A 5 -52.23 -35.02 30.30
N PHE A 6 -51.67 -35.36 29.15
CA PHE A 6 -50.24 -35.38 28.92
C PHE A 6 -49.78 -33.95 28.50
N ALA A 7 -48.98 -33.33 29.31
CA ALA A 7 -48.29 -32.07 28.96
C ALA A 7 -46.96 -32.40 28.26
N ALA A 8 -46.90 -32.06 26.99
CA ALA A 8 -45.64 -32.17 26.21
C ALA A 8 -44.81 -30.90 26.42
N ILE A 9 -43.64 -31.04 27.05
CA ILE A 9 -42.65 -29.95 27.19
C ILE A 9 -41.77 -29.95 25.93
N PHE A 10 -41.93 -28.91 25.08
CA PHE A 10 -41.06 -28.64 23.96
C PHE A 10 -39.85 -27.85 24.47
N ALA A 11 -38.69 -28.49 24.55
CA ALA A 11 -37.42 -27.85 24.83
C ALA A 11 -36.83 -27.33 23.51
N THR A 12 -36.91 -26.01 23.29
CA THR A 12 -36.24 -25.32 22.15
C THR A 12 -34.76 -25.17 22.46
N PHE A 13 -33.93 -25.98 21.81
CA PHE A 13 -32.48 -25.79 21.78
C PHE A 13 -32.13 -24.60 20.88
N LEU A 14 -31.74 -23.48 21.49
CA LEU A 14 -31.18 -22.31 20.79
C LEU A 14 -29.70 -22.62 20.49
N SER A 15 -29.40 -23.10 19.27
CA SER A 15 -28.05 -23.30 18.80
C SER A 15 -27.42 -21.95 18.46
N ALA A 16 -26.56 -21.42 19.33
CA ALA A 16 -25.73 -20.25 19.06
C ALA A 16 -24.66 -20.66 18.03
N VAL A 17 -24.84 -20.23 16.78
CA VAL A 17 -23.83 -20.35 15.74
C VAL A 17 -22.77 -19.31 16.01
N MET A 18 -21.66 -19.72 16.63
CA MET A 18 -20.44 -18.89 16.74
C MET A 18 -19.81 -18.74 15.35
N HIS A 19 -19.99 -17.56 14.74
CA HIS A 19 -19.22 -17.19 13.55
C HIS A 19 -17.79 -16.93 13.99
N ALA A 20 -16.90 -17.89 13.77
CA ALA A 20 -15.47 -17.66 13.87
C ALA A 20 -15.07 -16.67 12.75
N ALA A 21 -14.71 -15.44 13.12
CA ALA A 21 -14.11 -14.50 12.19
C ALA A 21 -12.82 -15.14 11.65
N SER A 22 -12.81 -15.49 10.37
CA SER A 22 -11.61 -15.99 9.69
C SER A 22 -10.56 -14.87 9.68
N ALA A 23 -9.52 -15.01 10.50
CA ALA A 23 -8.37 -14.12 10.42
C ALA A 23 -7.76 -14.24 9.02
N GLN A 24 -7.80 -13.17 8.24
CA GLN A 24 -7.24 -13.14 6.91
C GLN A 24 -5.72 -13.27 7.02
N ALA A 25 -5.14 -14.27 6.36
CA ALA A 25 -3.71 -14.51 6.38
C ALA A 25 -2.96 -13.30 5.78
N VAL A 26 -1.90 -12.86 6.45
CA VAL A 26 -1.01 -11.82 5.92
C VAL A 26 -0.32 -12.37 4.67
N PRO A 27 -0.25 -11.61 3.55
CA PRO A 27 0.44 -12.03 2.34
C PRO A 27 1.91 -12.40 2.62
N SER A 28 2.41 -13.45 1.96
CA SER A 28 3.82 -13.87 2.07
C SER A 28 4.78 -12.82 1.53
N TYR A 29 4.37 -12.08 0.48
CA TYR A 29 5.14 -10.98 -0.11
C TYR A 29 4.31 -9.70 -0.09
N ASP A 30 4.95 -8.55 0.10
CA ASP A 30 4.31 -7.24 0.03
C ASP A 30 4.18 -6.77 -1.42
N LEU A 31 5.25 -6.97 -2.20
CA LEU A 31 5.28 -6.68 -3.63
C LEU A 31 6.28 -7.63 -4.33
N ARG A 32 5.82 -8.52 -5.22
CA ARG A 32 6.66 -9.56 -5.84
C ARG A 32 7.48 -10.31 -4.77
N ASP A 33 8.82 -10.28 -4.89
CA ASP A 33 9.76 -10.95 -3.98
C ASP A 33 10.06 -10.11 -2.72
N ILE A 34 9.56 -8.88 -2.67
CA ILE A 34 9.85 -7.93 -1.58
C ILE A 34 8.91 -8.17 -0.41
N THR A 35 9.51 -8.37 0.76
CA THR A 35 8.82 -8.46 2.05
C THR A 35 9.46 -7.49 3.03
N VAL A 36 8.67 -6.64 3.67
CA VAL A 36 9.17 -5.78 4.74
C VAL A 36 9.62 -6.63 5.91
N GLY A 37 10.86 -6.41 6.36
CA GLY A 37 11.53 -7.21 7.39
C GLY A 37 12.60 -8.17 6.86
N MET A 38 12.66 -8.42 5.54
CA MET A 38 13.67 -9.29 4.94
C MET A 38 15.03 -8.59 4.83
N PRO A 39 16.15 -9.33 4.75
CA PRO A 39 17.43 -8.79 4.34
C PRO A 39 17.40 -8.31 2.89
N ILE A 40 17.97 -7.13 2.60
CA ILE A 40 18.02 -6.61 1.22
C ILE A 40 18.87 -7.51 0.30
N GLY A 41 19.85 -8.21 0.86
CA GLY A 41 20.70 -9.14 0.14
C GLY A 41 20.00 -10.39 -0.38
N ASP A 42 18.79 -10.69 0.12
CA ASP A 42 17.98 -11.81 -0.33
C ASP A 42 17.14 -11.46 -1.56
N LEU A 43 17.08 -10.16 -1.95
CA LEU A 43 16.40 -9.77 -3.17
C LEU A 43 17.21 -10.18 -4.41
N PRO A 44 16.58 -10.86 -5.38
CA PRO A 44 17.23 -11.17 -6.65
C PRO A 44 17.51 -9.87 -7.42
N ASN A 45 18.63 -9.80 -8.15
CA ASN A 45 18.85 -8.70 -9.08
C ASN A 45 18.03 -8.86 -10.36
N GLU A 46 17.68 -10.09 -10.72
CA GLU A 46 16.83 -10.41 -11.85
C GLU A 46 15.40 -9.90 -11.62
N GLY A 47 14.79 -9.36 -12.68
CA GLY A 47 13.42 -8.81 -12.61
C GLY A 47 13.32 -7.38 -12.10
N TYR A 48 14.45 -6.76 -11.73
CA TYR A 48 14.53 -5.38 -11.26
C TYR A 48 15.61 -4.61 -12.01
N VAL A 49 15.27 -3.38 -12.43
CA VAL A 49 16.16 -2.50 -13.20
C VAL A 49 16.09 -1.06 -12.68
N ASN A 50 16.93 -0.20 -13.19
CA ASN A 50 16.96 1.24 -12.88
C ASN A 50 17.08 1.54 -11.39
N LEU A 51 17.87 0.74 -10.66
CA LEU A 51 18.11 1.01 -9.26
C LEU A 51 18.83 2.35 -9.11
N THR A 52 18.22 3.26 -8.34
CA THR A 52 18.78 4.60 -8.08
C THR A 52 18.50 5.02 -6.64
N CYS A 53 19.20 6.02 -6.16
CA CYS A 53 18.89 6.61 -4.87
C CYS A 53 17.64 7.49 -4.99
N ALA A 54 16.64 7.30 -4.14
CA ALA A 54 15.39 8.06 -4.24
C ALA A 54 15.58 9.58 -4.06
N LYS A 55 16.58 9.99 -3.26
CA LYS A 55 16.94 11.42 -3.03
C LYS A 55 17.94 11.98 -4.04
N ASP A 56 18.58 11.11 -4.83
CA ASP A 56 19.57 11.47 -5.86
C ASP A 56 19.36 10.54 -7.07
N PRO A 57 18.35 10.82 -7.93
CA PRO A 57 18.00 9.94 -9.05
C PRO A 57 19.10 9.74 -10.08
N ASP A 58 20.10 10.62 -10.12
CA ASP A 58 21.24 10.51 -11.01
C ASP A 58 22.26 9.46 -10.52
N ARG A 59 22.22 9.13 -9.22
CA ARG A 59 23.04 8.09 -8.61
C ARG A 59 22.45 6.71 -8.87
N LYS A 60 22.96 6.06 -9.91
CA LYS A 60 22.59 4.69 -10.28
C LYS A 60 23.35 3.69 -9.42
N LEU A 61 22.66 2.62 -9.07
CA LEU A 61 23.21 1.48 -8.32
C LEU A 61 23.38 0.29 -9.27
N SER A 62 24.47 -0.45 -9.12
CA SER A 62 24.74 -1.65 -9.92
C SER A 62 23.92 -2.87 -9.51
N ALA A 63 23.53 -2.94 -8.24
CA ALA A 63 22.78 -4.03 -7.64
C ALA A 63 22.16 -3.59 -6.31
N TRP A 64 21.29 -4.40 -5.74
CA TRP A 64 20.71 -4.17 -4.40
C TRP A 64 21.78 -4.04 -3.31
N SER A 65 22.92 -4.74 -3.43
CA SER A 65 24.03 -4.67 -2.48
C SER A 65 24.66 -3.28 -2.33
N ALA A 66 24.50 -2.41 -3.32
CA ALA A 66 25.02 -1.03 -3.32
C ALA A 66 24.10 -0.03 -2.59
N TRP A 67 23.09 -0.47 -1.86
CA TRP A 67 22.10 0.38 -1.19
C TRP A 67 22.71 1.44 -0.27
N ARG A 68 23.88 1.14 0.34
CA ARG A 68 24.62 2.09 1.21
C ARG A 68 25.16 3.32 0.48
N ASP A 69 25.25 3.27 -0.84
CA ASP A 69 25.68 4.42 -1.64
C ASP A 69 24.61 5.53 -1.65
N CYS A 70 23.36 5.20 -1.30
CA CYS A 70 22.31 6.17 -1.14
C CYS A 70 22.44 6.90 0.21
N PRO A 71 22.19 8.24 0.25
CA PRO A 71 22.26 8.98 1.50
C PRO A 71 21.18 8.49 2.47
N ALA A 72 21.58 8.29 3.73
CA ALA A 72 20.66 7.94 4.80
C ALA A 72 19.70 9.11 5.13
N ASP A 73 18.52 8.79 5.62
CA ASP A 73 17.61 9.77 6.22
C ASP A 73 17.92 9.96 7.72
N GLU A 74 17.15 10.82 8.39
CA GLU A 74 17.32 11.10 9.84
C GLU A 74 17.10 9.87 10.74
N ARG A 75 16.52 8.80 10.19
CA ARG A 75 16.29 7.52 10.88
C ARG A 75 17.28 6.44 10.42
N SER A 76 18.40 6.85 9.84
CA SER A 76 19.44 5.94 9.28
C SER A 76 18.87 4.94 8.28
N ARG A 77 17.97 5.38 7.40
CA ARG A 77 17.42 4.53 6.35
C ARG A 77 17.86 5.06 4.99
N HIS A 78 18.23 4.14 4.11
CA HIS A 78 18.62 4.39 2.74
C HIS A 78 17.44 4.08 1.82
N ALA A 79 17.08 5.01 0.96
CA ALA A 79 15.94 4.89 0.06
C ALA A 79 16.41 4.54 -1.35
N VAL A 80 16.10 3.33 -1.82
CA VAL A 80 16.42 2.84 -3.15
C VAL A 80 15.16 2.79 -4.01
N ARG A 81 15.14 3.55 -5.11
CA ARG A 81 14.12 3.48 -6.15
C ARG A 81 14.47 2.41 -7.16
N PHE A 82 13.48 1.76 -7.73
CA PHE A 82 13.65 0.70 -8.71
C PHE A 82 12.45 0.60 -9.65
N ASP A 83 12.67 -0.05 -10.79
CA ASP A 83 11.63 -0.43 -11.73
C ASP A 83 11.57 -1.96 -11.89
N PHE A 84 10.45 -2.47 -12.39
CA PHE A 84 10.38 -3.83 -12.86
C PHE A 84 11.03 -3.96 -14.23
N ASP A 85 11.79 -5.01 -14.43
CA ASP A 85 12.39 -5.33 -15.71
C ASP A 85 11.29 -5.59 -16.76
N PRO A 86 11.25 -4.84 -17.87
CA PRO A 86 10.25 -5.04 -18.91
C PRO A 86 10.35 -6.41 -19.58
N GLU A 87 11.50 -7.09 -19.56
CA GLU A 87 11.66 -8.44 -20.08
C GLU A 87 10.92 -9.48 -19.23
N THR A 88 10.82 -9.25 -17.93
CA THR A 88 10.08 -10.11 -16.98
C THR A 88 8.69 -9.59 -16.65
N SER A 89 8.38 -8.33 -16.99
CA SER A 89 7.10 -7.68 -16.75
C SER A 89 6.62 -6.96 -18.01
N GLN A 90 5.83 -7.64 -18.84
CA GLN A 90 5.32 -7.13 -20.12
C GLN A 90 4.61 -5.76 -20.01
N ASP A 91 4.05 -5.46 -18.83
CA ASP A 91 3.35 -4.19 -18.58
C ASP A 91 4.26 -3.08 -18.03
N GLY A 92 5.57 -3.34 -17.82
CA GLY A 92 6.49 -2.44 -17.15
C GLY A 92 6.18 -2.28 -15.66
N THR A 93 6.63 -1.18 -15.06
CA THR A 93 6.48 -0.91 -13.62
C THR A 93 5.05 -0.49 -13.29
N LYS A 94 4.16 -1.46 -13.12
CA LYS A 94 2.75 -1.25 -12.78
C LYS A 94 2.31 -2.09 -11.57
N VAL A 95 1.44 -1.50 -10.77
CA VAL A 95 0.70 -2.18 -9.68
C VAL A 95 -0.78 -1.83 -9.84
N ALA A 96 -1.67 -2.80 -9.72
CA ALA A 96 -3.12 -2.63 -9.99
C ALA A 96 -3.42 -2.05 -11.40
N GLY A 97 -2.57 -2.35 -12.39
CA GLY A 97 -2.69 -1.78 -13.74
C GLY A 97 -2.33 -0.30 -13.85
N HIS A 98 -1.83 0.33 -12.77
CA HIS A 98 -1.41 1.72 -12.75
C HIS A 98 0.13 1.82 -12.75
N PRO A 99 0.75 2.67 -13.61
CA PRO A 99 2.17 3.00 -13.50
C PRO A 99 2.50 3.54 -12.12
N VAL A 100 3.58 3.07 -11.53
CA VAL A 100 3.97 3.43 -10.16
C VAL A 100 5.45 3.76 -10.06
N LEU A 101 5.78 4.53 -9.03
CA LEU A 101 7.13 4.74 -8.54
C LEU A 101 7.32 3.86 -7.31
N LEU A 102 8.36 3.03 -7.33
CA LEU A 102 8.64 2.04 -6.29
C LEU A 102 9.89 2.43 -5.52
N THR A 103 9.84 2.33 -4.19
CA THR A 103 10.99 2.63 -3.33
C THR A 103 11.03 1.67 -2.15
N VAL A 104 12.17 1.05 -1.91
CA VAL A 104 12.45 0.34 -0.65
C VAL A 104 13.26 1.22 0.30
N LEU A 105 13.00 1.08 1.59
CA LEU A 105 13.77 1.69 2.67
C LEU A 105 14.58 0.60 3.37
N VAL A 106 15.87 0.79 3.47
CA VAL A 106 16.80 -0.18 4.06
C VAL A 106 17.51 0.47 5.24
N ASP A 107 17.53 -0.19 6.40
CA ASP A 107 18.27 0.28 7.57
C ASP A 107 19.78 -0.05 7.50
N ASP A 108 20.59 0.50 8.40
CA ASP A 108 22.04 0.27 8.45
C ASP A 108 22.43 -1.21 8.60
N LYS A 109 21.51 -2.07 9.05
CA LYS A 109 21.71 -3.52 9.17
C LYS A 109 21.43 -4.27 7.87
N GLY A 110 20.94 -3.57 6.84
CA GLY A 110 20.54 -4.17 5.57
C GLY A 110 19.16 -4.81 5.60
N THR A 111 18.29 -4.42 6.54
CA THR A 111 16.91 -4.90 6.60
C THR A 111 16.01 -3.96 5.79
N VAL A 112 15.12 -4.51 4.98
CA VAL A 112 14.05 -3.77 4.33
C VAL A 112 13.04 -3.33 5.40
N THR A 113 13.08 -2.07 5.79
CA THR A 113 12.20 -1.50 6.84
C THR A 113 10.94 -0.86 6.29
N GLY A 114 10.88 -0.66 4.97
CA GLY A 114 9.69 -0.09 4.33
C GLY A 114 9.67 -0.29 2.83
N LEU A 115 8.47 -0.27 2.29
CA LEU A 115 8.14 -0.26 0.87
C LEU A 115 7.16 0.87 0.61
N THR A 116 7.46 1.69 -0.39
CA THR A 116 6.56 2.75 -0.87
C THR A 116 6.15 2.45 -2.30
N ILE A 117 4.85 2.54 -2.58
CA ILE A 117 4.25 2.39 -3.90
C ILE A 117 3.44 3.66 -4.15
N GLU A 118 3.84 4.46 -5.10
CA GLU A 118 3.21 5.73 -5.43
C GLU A 118 2.73 5.70 -6.88
N THR A 119 1.49 6.10 -7.16
CA THR A 119 1.02 6.23 -8.54
C THR A 119 1.84 7.30 -9.26
N ASP A 120 2.30 6.99 -10.48
CA ASP A 120 3.15 7.91 -11.25
C ASP A 120 2.38 9.19 -11.62
N PRO A 121 2.79 10.37 -11.11
CA PRO A 121 2.14 11.64 -11.43
C PRO A 121 2.30 12.05 -12.89
N LYS A 122 3.26 11.45 -13.61
CA LYS A 122 3.51 11.68 -15.04
C LYS A 122 2.68 10.76 -15.94
N ALA A 123 1.93 9.81 -15.38
CA ALA A 123 1.05 8.95 -16.15
C ALA A 123 0.02 9.78 -16.94
N ARG A 124 -0.42 9.24 -18.09
CA ARG A 124 -1.43 9.90 -18.92
C ARG A 124 -2.71 10.17 -18.12
N LEU A 125 -3.40 11.28 -18.40
CA LEU A 125 -4.54 11.77 -17.64
C LEU A 125 -5.63 10.69 -17.40
N TYR A 126 -5.96 9.90 -18.41
CA TYR A 126 -6.96 8.84 -18.26
C TYR A 126 -6.53 7.70 -17.35
N ILE A 127 -5.20 7.49 -17.21
CA ILE A 127 -4.63 6.53 -16.26
C ILE A 127 -4.68 7.13 -14.85
N ARG A 128 -4.26 8.39 -14.67
CA ARG A 128 -4.27 9.07 -13.36
C ARG A 128 -5.65 9.02 -12.70
N LYS A 129 -6.74 9.16 -13.47
CA LYS A 129 -8.12 9.02 -12.97
C LYS A 129 -8.43 7.65 -12.33
N LYS A 130 -7.57 6.66 -12.50
CA LYS A 130 -7.69 5.31 -11.93
C LYS A 130 -6.75 5.09 -10.74
N ALA A 131 -6.10 6.14 -10.22
CA ALA A 131 -5.15 6.03 -9.11
C ALA A 131 -5.75 5.34 -7.87
N PHE A 132 -7.06 5.47 -7.65
CA PHE A 132 -7.79 4.81 -6.55
C PHE A 132 -7.70 3.27 -6.57
N LEU A 133 -7.47 2.66 -7.76
CA LEU A 133 -7.38 1.19 -7.87
C LEU A 133 -6.22 0.62 -7.06
N LEU A 134 -5.09 1.35 -6.95
CA LEU A 134 -3.96 0.94 -6.13
C LEU A 134 -4.37 0.79 -4.64
N GLY A 135 -5.05 1.80 -4.10
CA GLY A 135 -5.52 1.76 -2.71
C GLY A 135 -6.52 0.63 -2.46
N ASN A 136 -7.47 0.42 -3.39
CA ASN A 136 -8.45 -0.65 -3.31
C ASN A 136 -7.78 -2.03 -3.34
N GLN A 137 -6.78 -2.23 -4.20
CA GLN A 137 -6.05 -3.49 -4.27
C GLN A 137 -5.30 -3.78 -2.97
N VAL A 138 -4.65 -2.77 -2.38
CA VAL A 138 -3.94 -2.94 -1.09
C VAL A 138 -4.94 -3.25 0.01
N LYS A 139 -6.05 -2.51 0.10
CA LYS A 139 -7.12 -2.77 1.08
C LYS A 139 -7.68 -4.19 0.92
N SER A 140 -7.90 -4.67 -0.30
CA SER A 140 -8.35 -6.04 -0.57
C SER A 140 -7.30 -7.08 -0.18
N ARG A 141 -6.03 -6.84 -0.52
CA ARG A 141 -4.92 -7.78 -0.26
C ARG A 141 -4.66 -8.02 1.23
N TYR A 142 -4.78 -6.98 2.05
CA TYR A 142 -4.54 -7.03 3.49
C TYR A 142 -5.84 -7.13 4.32
N GLY A 143 -6.97 -7.36 3.66
CA GLY A 143 -8.30 -7.41 4.25
C GLY A 143 -9.02 -6.08 4.18
N ALA A 144 -10.27 -6.10 3.69
CA ALA A 144 -11.10 -4.92 3.51
C ALA A 144 -11.48 -4.24 4.84
N GLU A 145 -11.56 -5.02 5.92
CA GLU A 145 -11.97 -4.55 7.25
C GLU A 145 -10.78 -4.12 8.11
N GLY A 146 -11.05 -3.35 9.17
CA GLY A 146 -10.06 -2.95 10.16
C GLY A 146 -9.12 -1.83 9.72
N TRP A 147 -9.50 -1.03 8.72
CA TRP A 147 -8.82 0.20 8.34
C TRP A 147 -9.36 1.37 9.15
N ASP A 148 -8.46 2.13 9.81
CA ASP A 148 -8.75 3.44 10.41
C ASP A 148 -8.50 4.52 9.36
N CYS A 149 -9.58 5.06 8.77
CA CYS A 149 -9.53 6.08 7.72
C CYS A 149 -9.95 7.43 8.26
N LYS A 150 -9.18 8.47 7.88
CA LYS A 150 -9.45 9.86 8.24
C LYS A 150 -9.45 10.72 6.99
N GLU A 151 -10.53 11.46 6.78
CA GLU A 151 -10.59 12.53 5.79
C GLU A 151 -9.91 13.77 6.33
N LEU A 152 -9.07 14.39 5.51
CA LEU A 152 -8.39 15.63 5.82
C LEU A 152 -9.08 16.79 5.11
N GLN A 153 -9.17 17.91 5.79
CA GLN A 153 -9.75 19.14 5.24
C GLN A 153 -8.84 19.74 4.17
N PRO A 154 -9.41 20.48 3.20
CA PRO A 154 -8.63 21.25 2.24
C PRO A 154 -7.66 22.21 2.94
N THR A 155 -6.43 22.29 2.45
CA THR A 155 -5.52 23.37 2.81
C THR A 155 -5.79 24.61 1.96
N ALA A 156 -5.24 25.77 2.37
CA ALA A 156 -5.51 27.03 1.70
C ALA A 156 -5.25 26.97 0.19
N GLY A 157 -6.28 27.30 -0.59
CA GLY A 157 -6.26 27.35 -2.04
C GLY A 157 -6.50 26.03 -2.76
N GLU A 158 -6.59 24.91 -2.06
CA GLU A 158 -6.97 23.64 -2.69
C GLU A 158 -8.44 23.66 -3.10
N GLN A 159 -8.74 23.17 -4.30
CA GLN A 159 -10.05 23.20 -4.91
C GLN A 159 -10.51 21.82 -5.35
N PRO A 160 -11.81 21.53 -5.33
CA PRO A 160 -12.35 20.28 -5.84
C PRO A 160 -12.14 20.14 -7.36
N VAL A 161 -12.06 18.90 -7.82
CA VAL A 161 -12.03 18.49 -9.23
C VAL A 161 -13.39 17.90 -9.59
N GLY A 162 -14.13 18.52 -10.50
CA GLY A 162 -15.48 18.05 -10.85
C GLY A 162 -16.45 17.99 -9.66
N GLY A 163 -16.30 18.89 -8.67
CA GLY A 163 -17.10 18.91 -7.46
C GLY A 163 -16.63 17.94 -6.36
N VAL A 164 -15.59 17.14 -6.61
CA VAL A 164 -15.05 16.17 -5.64
C VAL A 164 -13.72 16.68 -5.11
N PHE A 165 -13.62 16.80 -3.79
CA PHE A 165 -12.37 16.96 -3.05
C PHE A 165 -12.14 15.67 -2.25
N LEU A 166 -10.94 15.12 -2.33
CA LEU A 166 -10.58 13.95 -1.54
C LEU A 166 -9.15 14.09 -1.02
N ARG A 167 -9.02 13.95 0.27
CA ARG A 167 -7.75 13.75 0.95
C ARG A 167 -8.01 12.81 2.11
N GLU A 168 -7.64 11.55 1.95
CA GLU A 168 -7.90 10.49 2.91
C GLU A 168 -6.59 9.80 3.29
N VAL A 169 -6.45 9.48 4.55
CA VAL A 169 -5.36 8.63 5.08
C VAL A 169 -5.98 7.47 5.83
N CYS A 170 -5.70 6.26 5.36
CA CYS A 170 -6.16 5.01 5.97
C CYS A 170 -4.97 4.24 6.53
N ASN A 171 -5.05 3.82 7.80
CA ASN A 171 -4.02 3.04 8.45
C ASN A 171 -4.57 1.67 8.86
N LYS A 172 -3.69 0.67 8.80
CA LYS A 172 -3.97 -0.69 9.30
C LYS A 172 -2.69 -1.32 9.82
N THR A 173 -2.79 -2.00 10.96
CA THR A 173 -1.71 -2.82 11.50
C THR A 173 -2.05 -4.29 11.32
N VAL A 174 -1.10 -5.05 10.79
CA VAL A 174 -1.16 -6.51 10.68
C VAL A 174 0.13 -7.09 11.28
N PRO A 175 0.22 -8.37 11.60
CA PRO A 175 1.43 -8.95 12.18
C PRO A 175 2.70 -8.57 11.41
N GLY A 176 3.65 -7.90 12.11
CA GLY A 176 4.94 -7.46 11.57
C GLY A 176 4.92 -6.23 10.66
N ARG A 177 3.76 -5.65 10.32
CA ARG A 177 3.65 -4.53 9.37
C ARG A 177 2.63 -3.49 9.82
N THR A 178 2.94 -2.24 9.51
CA THR A 178 1.97 -1.12 9.50
C THR A 178 1.79 -0.65 8.07
N LEU A 179 0.55 -0.51 7.64
CA LEU A 179 0.17 -0.07 6.31
C LEU A 179 -0.47 1.32 6.40
N THR A 180 -0.10 2.20 5.49
CA THR A 180 -0.76 3.50 5.28
C THR A 180 -1.12 3.62 3.81
N VAL A 181 -2.36 3.98 3.53
CA VAL A 181 -2.86 4.30 2.19
C VAL A 181 -3.33 5.75 2.22
N GLU A 182 -2.66 6.61 1.46
CA GLU A 182 -3.06 8.01 1.27
C GLU A 182 -3.68 8.15 -0.11
N ARG A 183 -4.83 8.81 -0.17
CA ARG A 183 -5.57 9.06 -1.41
C ARG A 183 -5.85 10.55 -1.53
N GLU A 184 -5.46 11.13 -2.66
CA GLU A 184 -5.63 12.55 -2.93
C GLU A 184 -6.30 12.77 -4.29
N LEU A 185 -7.31 13.66 -4.31
CA LEU A 185 -7.94 14.19 -5.52
C LEU A 185 -8.31 15.65 -5.27
N PHE A 186 -7.54 16.57 -5.81
CA PHE A 186 -7.78 18.00 -5.70
C PHE A 186 -7.00 18.77 -6.76
N ARG A 187 -7.28 20.06 -6.91
CA ARG A 187 -6.50 20.99 -7.72
C ARG A 187 -5.84 22.04 -6.82
N LYS A 188 -4.57 22.30 -7.08
CA LYS A 188 -3.86 23.42 -6.42
C LYS A 188 -4.30 24.75 -7.02
N PRO A 189 -4.12 25.88 -6.30
CA PRO A 189 -4.34 27.21 -6.87
C PRO A 189 -3.56 27.39 -8.16
N ASP A 190 -4.11 28.13 -9.11
CA ASP A 190 -3.47 28.54 -10.38
C ASP A 190 -3.01 27.40 -11.30
N GLN A 191 -3.41 26.16 -11.03
CA GLN A 191 -3.19 25.05 -11.92
C GLN A 191 -4.23 24.99 -13.05
N ASP A 192 -3.78 24.63 -14.26
CA ASP A 192 -4.67 24.25 -15.35
C ASP A 192 -5.64 23.14 -14.91
N ILE A 193 -6.86 23.18 -15.44
CA ILE A 193 -7.92 22.23 -15.08
C ILE A 193 -7.50 20.75 -15.33
N LYS A 194 -6.54 20.51 -16.22
CA LYS A 194 -6.00 19.19 -16.52
C LYS A 194 -4.82 18.81 -15.61
N SER A 195 -4.31 19.73 -14.83
CA SER A 195 -3.14 19.57 -13.96
C SER A 195 -3.52 19.30 -12.51
N PHE A 196 -4.61 18.58 -12.27
CA PHE A 196 -5.04 18.21 -10.92
C PHE A 196 -4.19 17.07 -10.33
N VAL A 197 -4.13 17.01 -9.03
CA VAL A 197 -3.60 15.88 -8.26
C VAL A 197 -4.66 14.77 -8.27
N ASP A 198 -4.28 13.59 -8.67
CA ASP A 198 -5.06 12.35 -8.53
C ASP A 198 -4.05 11.24 -8.27
N GLN A 199 -3.83 10.95 -7.00
CA GLN A 199 -2.69 10.17 -6.53
C GLN A 199 -3.10 9.22 -5.42
N THR A 200 -2.47 8.04 -5.41
CA THR A 200 -2.49 7.12 -4.28
C THR A 200 -1.04 6.81 -3.89
N LEU A 201 -0.77 6.91 -2.61
CA LEU A 201 0.50 6.55 -2.01
C LEU A 201 0.26 5.46 -0.96
N VAL A 202 0.96 4.36 -1.12
CA VAL A 202 0.96 3.24 -0.18
C VAL A 202 2.31 3.16 0.50
N ARG A 203 2.32 3.07 1.82
CA ARG A 203 3.51 2.75 2.62
C ARG A 203 3.24 1.49 3.42
N ILE A 204 4.15 0.55 3.32
CA ILE A 204 4.20 -0.65 4.14
C ILE A 204 5.49 -0.56 4.94
N THR A 205 5.40 -0.53 6.26
CA THR A 205 6.56 -0.37 7.13
C THR A 205 6.63 -1.50 8.16
N LYS A 206 7.85 -1.87 8.52
CA LYS A 206 8.09 -2.84 9.60
C LYS A 206 7.53 -2.28 10.90
N GLN A 207 6.74 -3.09 11.59
CA GLN A 207 6.28 -2.74 12.92
C GLN A 207 7.49 -2.72 13.87
N THR A 208 7.70 -1.59 14.54
CA THR A 208 8.68 -1.48 15.66
C THR A 208 7.97 -1.94 16.94
N ASN A 209 8.52 -2.96 17.55
CA ASN A 209 8.11 -3.38 18.89
C ASN A 209 8.60 -2.39 19.93
#